data_3e2d0b3b14f9ecaefb199e1da6269eb5
#
_entry.id   3e2d0b3b14f9ecaefb199e1da6269eb5
#
_cell.length_a   1.000
_cell.length_b   1.000
_cell.length_c   1.000
_cell.angle_alpha   90.00
_cell.angle_beta   90.00
_cell.angle_gamma   90.00
#
_symmetry.space_group_name_H-M   'P 1'
#
loop_
_entity.id
_entity.type
_entity.pdbx_description
1 polymer ?
#
loop_
_entity_poly.entity_id
_entity_poly.type
_entity_poly.pdbx_seq_one_letter_code
_entity_poly.pdbx_strand_id
1 'polypeptide(L)'
;MIERIAILGTGLLGTSVGLALRAAGFRGAITGWNRGAEGAQVALAAKAIDSIAADPLQAARESDVTVLAVPIYATLDLMEQLGPILGCDHLVTDVGSTKRKICEAAARLFNQRDRAAFLPGHPMAGKERGGAALGDAGLFRGAVWLFTDDPAAERSAHSAALVKAWREWVAAMGSKTIDLDPVRHDELVAWVSHLPQFVATALSALLQDEVGDAPELKDVGGRGLREMTRLGASPFSMWRDIAYTNTEAVQTALLALEQRLAHLRENLRTPVLRDEFEQANRFRRE
;
A
#
# COMPACT_ATOMS: atom_id res chain seq x y z
N MET A 1 -16.47 -1.68 -20.56
CA MET A 1 -16.86 -0.77 -19.43
C MET A 1 -16.86 -1.61 -18.18
N ILE A 2 -16.38 -1.11 -17.06
CA ILE A 2 -16.39 -1.86 -15.77
C ILE A 2 -17.78 -1.73 -15.17
N GLU A 3 -18.45 -2.84 -14.94
CA GLU A 3 -19.80 -2.89 -14.36
C GLU A 3 -19.81 -3.58 -12.99
N ARG A 4 -18.85 -4.52 -12.75
CA ARG A 4 -18.77 -5.33 -11.53
C ARG A 4 -17.36 -5.34 -11.01
N ILE A 5 -17.18 -5.03 -9.73
CA ILE A 5 -15.88 -5.05 -9.05
C ILE A 5 -15.97 -5.99 -7.85
N ALA A 6 -15.00 -6.89 -7.71
CA ALA A 6 -14.77 -7.62 -6.47
C ALA A 6 -13.65 -6.94 -5.67
N ILE A 7 -13.86 -6.68 -4.38
CA ILE A 7 -12.85 -6.19 -3.45
C ILE A 7 -12.53 -7.32 -2.47
N LEU A 8 -11.38 -7.95 -2.65
CA LEU A 8 -10.89 -9.01 -1.76
C LEU A 8 -10.01 -8.38 -0.68
N GLY A 9 -10.57 -8.25 0.52
CA GLY A 9 -10.00 -7.55 1.66
C GLY A 9 -10.70 -6.22 1.93
N THR A 10 -11.73 -6.24 2.76
CA THR A 10 -12.47 -5.05 3.20
C THR A 10 -11.87 -4.46 4.49
N GLY A 11 -10.56 -4.30 4.52
CA GLY A 11 -9.86 -3.52 5.53
C GLY A 11 -9.93 -2.01 5.26
N LEU A 12 -8.98 -1.24 5.78
CA LEU A 12 -8.89 0.20 5.53
C LEU A 12 -8.87 0.53 4.03
N LEU A 13 -7.92 -0.06 3.28
CA LEU A 13 -7.73 0.28 1.86
C LEU A 13 -8.87 -0.21 0.99
N GLY A 14 -9.30 -1.47 1.14
CA GLY A 14 -10.39 -2.01 0.33
C GLY A 14 -11.72 -1.29 0.56
N THR A 15 -12.05 -0.96 1.81
CA THR A 15 -13.24 -0.16 2.13
C THR A 15 -13.11 1.25 1.55
N SER A 16 -11.91 1.87 1.63
CA SER A 16 -11.66 3.19 1.05
C SER A 16 -11.76 3.18 -0.48
N VAL A 17 -11.30 2.12 -1.16
CA VAL A 17 -11.47 1.95 -2.61
C VAL A 17 -12.96 1.94 -2.98
N GLY A 18 -13.77 1.13 -2.29
CA GLY A 18 -15.22 1.10 -2.53
C GLY A 18 -15.89 2.45 -2.33
N LEU A 19 -15.60 3.12 -1.22
CA LEU A 19 -16.13 4.46 -0.91
C LEU A 19 -15.67 5.52 -1.93
N ALA A 20 -14.40 5.50 -2.31
CA ALA A 20 -13.85 6.44 -3.27
C ALA A 20 -14.44 6.25 -4.68
N LEU A 21 -14.63 5.00 -5.12
CA LEU A 21 -15.33 4.67 -6.36
C LEU A 21 -16.76 5.23 -6.35
N ARG A 22 -17.50 5.04 -5.25
CA ARG A 22 -18.86 5.59 -5.08
C ARG A 22 -18.85 7.12 -5.13
N ALA A 23 -17.93 7.75 -4.45
CA ALA A 23 -17.76 9.21 -4.47
C ALA A 23 -17.39 9.75 -5.85
N ALA A 24 -16.60 8.99 -6.62
CA ALA A 24 -16.25 9.30 -8.01
C ALA A 24 -17.38 9.03 -9.02
N GLY A 25 -18.51 8.47 -8.56
CA GLY A 25 -19.69 8.25 -9.40
C GLY A 25 -19.81 6.85 -10.00
N PHE A 26 -19.04 5.87 -9.55
CA PHE A 26 -19.22 4.47 -9.98
C PHE A 26 -20.59 3.94 -9.55
N ARG A 27 -21.37 3.41 -10.51
CA ARG A 27 -22.75 2.91 -10.31
C ARG A 27 -22.88 1.40 -10.50
N GLY A 28 -21.82 0.72 -10.94
CA GLY A 28 -21.78 -0.74 -11.07
C GLY A 28 -21.83 -1.44 -9.71
N ALA A 29 -21.93 -2.75 -9.71
CA ALA A 29 -21.94 -3.56 -8.48
C ALA A 29 -20.55 -3.67 -7.88
N ILE A 30 -20.44 -3.58 -6.55
CA ILE A 30 -19.22 -3.85 -5.79
C ILE A 30 -19.50 -4.96 -4.79
N THR A 31 -18.86 -6.11 -4.98
CA THR A 31 -18.92 -7.25 -4.06
C THR A 31 -17.66 -7.27 -3.21
N GLY A 32 -17.80 -7.36 -1.89
CA GLY A 32 -16.67 -7.43 -0.98
C GLY A 32 -16.51 -8.83 -0.39
N TRP A 33 -15.26 -9.22 -0.15
CA TRP A 33 -14.94 -10.39 0.65
C TRP A 33 -13.88 -10.03 1.70
N ASN A 34 -13.96 -10.66 2.85
CA ASN A 34 -12.93 -10.57 3.88
C ASN A 34 -12.86 -11.88 4.66
N ARG A 35 -11.67 -12.28 5.08
CA ARG A 35 -11.48 -13.52 5.86
C ARG A 35 -12.32 -13.54 7.16
N GLY A 36 -12.42 -12.38 7.82
CA GLY A 36 -13.31 -12.19 8.98
C GLY A 36 -14.60 -11.48 8.56
N ALA A 37 -15.76 -11.99 8.95
CA ALA A 37 -17.06 -11.45 8.55
C ALA A 37 -17.28 -9.99 8.97
N GLU A 38 -16.76 -9.58 10.13
CA GLU A 38 -16.96 -8.25 10.70
C GLU A 38 -16.52 -7.12 9.76
N GLY A 39 -15.32 -7.23 9.17
CA GLY A 39 -14.81 -6.21 8.25
C GLY A 39 -15.70 -6.02 7.02
N ALA A 40 -16.25 -7.10 6.46
CA ALA A 40 -17.17 -7.04 5.33
C ALA A 40 -18.51 -6.42 5.71
N GLN A 41 -19.03 -6.73 6.90
CA GLN A 41 -20.27 -6.13 7.41
C GLN A 41 -20.14 -4.61 7.61
N VAL A 42 -19.00 -4.15 8.17
CA VAL A 42 -18.73 -2.72 8.34
C VAL A 42 -18.63 -2.03 6.98
N ALA A 43 -17.94 -2.63 5.99
CA ALA A 43 -17.86 -2.09 4.65
C ALA A 43 -19.23 -2.01 3.94
N LEU A 44 -20.09 -3.02 4.14
CA LEU A 44 -21.46 -3.04 3.63
C LEU A 44 -22.30 -1.92 4.27
N ALA A 45 -22.27 -1.81 5.60
CA ALA A 45 -22.97 -0.77 6.33
C ALA A 45 -22.53 0.65 5.93
N ALA A 46 -21.23 0.82 5.63
CA ALA A 46 -20.66 2.06 5.09
C ALA A 46 -20.99 2.32 3.62
N LYS A 47 -21.69 1.40 2.93
CA LYS A 47 -22.00 1.45 1.48
C LYS A 47 -20.75 1.49 0.60
N ALA A 48 -19.63 0.95 1.08
CA ALA A 48 -18.43 0.76 0.28
C ALA A 48 -18.60 -0.42 -0.70
N ILE A 49 -19.41 -1.41 -0.32
CA ILE A 49 -19.78 -2.60 -1.11
C ILE A 49 -21.31 -2.76 -1.09
N ASP A 50 -21.85 -3.46 -2.07
CA ASP A 50 -23.29 -3.74 -2.18
C ASP A 50 -23.67 -5.11 -1.62
N SER A 51 -22.70 -6.05 -1.64
CA SER A 51 -22.90 -7.43 -1.18
C SER A 51 -21.61 -8.01 -0.60
N ILE A 52 -21.79 -9.04 0.22
CA ILE A 52 -20.68 -9.81 0.82
C ILE A 52 -20.64 -11.18 0.14
N ALA A 53 -19.49 -11.53 -0.43
CA ALA A 53 -19.26 -12.85 -0.97
C ALA A 53 -18.87 -13.86 0.14
N ALA A 54 -19.35 -15.09 0.01
CA ALA A 54 -18.91 -16.20 0.85
C ALA A 54 -17.58 -16.78 0.40
N ASP A 55 -17.31 -16.77 -0.92
CA ASP A 55 -16.09 -17.29 -1.55
C ASP A 55 -15.40 -16.19 -2.38
N PRO A 56 -14.11 -15.90 -2.14
CA PRO A 56 -13.36 -14.91 -2.89
C PRO A 56 -13.17 -15.27 -4.37
N LEU A 57 -13.04 -16.57 -4.69
CA LEU A 57 -12.81 -17.01 -6.06
C LEU A 57 -14.11 -16.88 -6.90
N GLN A 58 -15.26 -17.14 -6.29
CA GLN A 58 -16.55 -16.90 -6.94
C GLN A 58 -16.75 -15.40 -7.17
N ALA A 59 -16.51 -14.56 -6.17
CA ALA A 59 -16.61 -13.10 -6.31
C ALA A 59 -15.76 -12.57 -7.46
N ALA A 60 -14.52 -13.07 -7.59
CA ALA A 60 -13.65 -12.73 -8.69
C ALA A 60 -14.22 -13.15 -10.05
N ARG A 61 -14.66 -14.41 -10.21
CA ARG A 61 -15.24 -14.90 -11.48
C ARG A 61 -16.46 -14.11 -11.95
N GLU A 62 -17.24 -13.57 -11.03
CA GLU A 62 -18.48 -12.84 -11.32
C GLU A 62 -18.26 -11.33 -11.53
N SER A 63 -17.00 -10.87 -11.52
CA SER A 63 -16.64 -9.46 -11.67
C SER A 63 -15.81 -9.21 -12.94
N ASP A 64 -15.74 -7.95 -13.37
CA ASP A 64 -14.88 -7.52 -14.48
C ASP A 64 -13.49 -7.16 -13.94
N VAL A 65 -13.43 -6.65 -12.70
CA VAL A 65 -12.19 -6.24 -12.01
C VAL A 65 -12.17 -6.81 -10.60
N THR A 66 -11.05 -7.43 -10.23
CA THR A 66 -10.76 -7.88 -8.86
C THR A 66 -9.67 -7.04 -8.23
N VAL A 67 -9.95 -6.40 -7.11
CA VAL A 67 -9.01 -5.61 -6.31
C VAL A 67 -8.54 -6.43 -5.12
N LEU A 68 -7.24 -6.76 -5.06
CA LEU A 68 -6.62 -7.46 -3.95
C LEU A 68 -6.16 -6.45 -2.90
N ALA A 69 -6.93 -6.30 -1.82
CA ALA A 69 -6.68 -5.36 -0.73
C ALA A 69 -6.40 -6.07 0.60
N VAL A 70 -5.67 -7.16 0.54
CA VAL A 70 -5.23 -8.01 1.65
C VAL A 70 -3.71 -7.86 1.88
N PRO A 71 -3.15 -8.38 2.99
CA PRO A 71 -1.69 -8.42 3.20
C PRO A 71 -0.95 -9.09 2.05
N ILE A 72 0.34 -8.72 1.84
CA ILE A 72 1.11 -9.09 0.65
C ILE A 72 1.17 -10.60 0.41
N TYR A 73 1.43 -11.40 1.46
CA TYR A 73 1.44 -12.87 1.30
C TYR A 73 0.07 -13.43 0.95
N ALA A 74 -1.00 -12.90 1.54
CA ALA A 74 -2.36 -13.29 1.16
C ALA A 74 -2.71 -12.84 -0.27
N THR A 75 -2.13 -11.73 -0.75
CA THR A 75 -2.24 -11.32 -2.16
C THR A 75 -1.58 -12.36 -3.06
N LEU A 76 -0.36 -12.78 -2.75
CA LEU A 76 0.35 -13.83 -3.51
C LEU A 76 -0.43 -15.16 -3.52
N ASP A 77 -0.97 -15.58 -2.37
CA ASP A 77 -1.79 -16.79 -2.27
C ASP A 77 -3.07 -16.71 -3.11
N LEU A 78 -3.74 -15.55 -3.12
CA LEU A 78 -4.92 -15.33 -3.97
C LEU A 78 -4.54 -15.30 -5.45
N MET A 79 -3.41 -14.73 -5.84
CA MET A 79 -2.93 -14.73 -7.22
C MET A 79 -2.71 -16.15 -7.75
N GLU A 80 -2.12 -17.06 -6.95
CA GLU A 80 -1.97 -18.48 -7.31
C GLU A 80 -3.32 -19.18 -7.58
N GLN A 81 -4.35 -18.80 -6.80
CA GLN A 81 -5.69 -19.40 -6.96
C GLN A 81 -6.48 -18.76 -8.11
N LEU A 82 -6.31 -17.45 -8.35
CA LEU A 82 -7.06 -16.71 -9.36
C LEU A 82 -6.48 -16.88 -10.77
N GLY A 83 -5.15 -16.95 -10.91
CA GLY A 83 -4.49 -17.07 -12.21
C GLY A 83 -5.01 -18.20 -13.10
N PRO A 84 -5.22 -19.43 -12.59
CA PRO A 84 -5.73 -20.54 -13.37
C PRO A 84 -7.21 -20.45 -13.77
N ILE A 85 -8.00 -19.60 -13.08
CA ILE A 85 -9.48 -19.59 -13.19
C ILE A 85 -10.06 -18.35 -13.86
N LEU A 86 -9.24 -17.29 -14.05
CA LEU A 86 -9.67 -16.05 -14.69
C LEU A 86 -9.13 -15.95 -16.13
N GLY A 87 -10.01 -15.66 -17.06
CA GLY A 87 -9.71 -15.54 -18.49
C GLY A 87 -9.33 -14.12 -18.93
N CYS A 88 -9.10 -13.99 -20.24
CA CYS A 88 -8.63 -12.76 -20.87
C CYS A 88 -9.64 -11.61 -20.92
N ASP A 89 -10.82 -11.79 -20.36
CA ASP A 89 -11.88 -10.79 -20.16
C ASP A 89 -11.89 -10.17 -18.77
N HIS A 90 -10.86 -10.43 -17.97
CA HIS A 90 -10.78 -10.02 -16.58
C HIS A 90 -9.54 -9.18 -16.28
N LEU A 91 -9.64 -8.27 -15.30
CA LEU A 91 -8.53 -7.53 -14.72
C LEU A 91 -8.39 -7.85 -13.24
N VAL A 92 -7.19 -8.21 -12.80
CA VAL A 92 -6.81 -8.24 -11.39
C VAL A 92 -5.86 -7.08 -11.10
N THR A 93 -6.05 -6.40 -9.98
CA THR A 93 -5.15 -5.34 -9.48
C THR A 93 -4.97 -5.48 -7.98
N ASP A 94 -3.94 -4.86 -7.43
CA ASP A 94 -3.69 -4.88 -5.99
C ASP A 94 -3.41 -3.48 -5.42
N VAL A 95 -3.29 -3.40 -4.10
CA VAL A 95 -2.92 -2.20 -3.35
C VAL A 95 -1.72 -2.43 -2.43
N GLY A 96 -0.92 -3.46 -2.69
CA GLY A 96 0.20 -3.88 -1.86
C GLY A 96 1.33 -2.86 -1.81
N SER A 97 2.03 -2.82 -0.68
CA SER A 97 3.09 -1.83 -0.41
C SER A 97 4.44 -2.16 -1.05
N THR A 98 4.65 -3.40 -1.54
CA THR A 98 5.84 -3.83 -2.28
C THR A 98 5.42 -4.49 -3.58
N LYS A 99 6.27 -4.39 -4.64
CA LYS A 99 5.86 -4.77 -5.99
C LYS A 99 6.69 -5.89 -6.61
N ARG A 100 7.97 -6.02 -6.27
CA ARG A 100 8.84 -7.00 -6.95
C ARG A 100 8.23 -8.40 -6.95
N LYS A 101 7.91 -8.96 -5.78
CA LYS A 101 7.33 -10.31 -5.67
C LYS A 101 5.94 -10.43 -6.31
N ILE A 102 5.13 -9.39 -6.23
CA ILE A 102 3.80 -9.37 -6.88
C ILE A 102 3.96 -9.38 -8.41
N CYS A 103 4.87 -8.58 -8.96
CA CYS A 103 5.14 -8.54 -10.40
C CYS A 103 5.74 -9.85 -10.92
N GLU A 104 6.64 -10.49 -10.17
CA GLU A 104 7.17 -11.83 -10.48
C GLU A 104 6.04 -12.88 -10.54
N ALA A 105 5.12 -12.88 -9.58
CA ALA A 105 3.94 -13.74 -9.60
C ALA A 105 3.00 -13.38 -10.76
N ALA A 106 2.78 -12.10 -11.03
CA ALA A 106 1.94 -11.63 -12.12
C ALA A 106 2.46 -12.08 -13.51
N ALA A 107 3.77 -11.98 -13.75
CA ALA A 107 4.39 -12.43 -15.00
C ALA A 107 4.21 -13.92 -15.24
N ARG A 108 4.14 -14.74 -14.19
CA ARG A 108 3.95 -16.18 -14.28
C ARG A 108 2.49 -16.60 -14.45
N LEU A 109 1.56 -15.90 -13.80
CA LEU A 109 0.16 -16.31 -13.64
C LEU A 109 -0.82 -15.56 -14.54
N PHE A 110 -0.48 -14.35 -14.95
CA PHE A 110 -1.32 -13.39 -15.66
C PHE A 110 -0.62 -12.82 -16.89
N ASN A 111 -1.23 -11.84 -17.52
CA ASN A 111 -0.64 -11.05 -18.61
C ASN A 111 -0.20 -11.89 -19.82
N GLN A 112 -0.87 -13.01 -20.06
CA GLN A 112 -0.75 -13.84 -21.26
C GLN A 112 -2.05 -13.69 -22.07
N ARG A 113 -1.99 -13.99 -23.37
CA ARG A 113 -3.06 -13.71 -24.34
C ARG A 113 -4.43 -14.27 -23.96
N ASP A 114 -4.46 -15.42 -23.29
CA ASP A 114 -5.66 -16.16 -22.89
C ASP A 114 -5.98 -16.04 -21.39
N ARG A 115 -5.17 -15.28 -20.64
CA ARG A 115 -5.30 -15.11 -19.20
C ARG A 115 -5.78 -13.70 -18.84
N ALA A 116 -6.23 -13.55 -17.59
CA ALA A 116 -6.55 -12.25 -17.04
C ALA A 116 -5.36 -11.29 -17.09
N ALA A 117 -5.62 -10.00 -17.27
CA ALA A 117 -4.62 -8.98 -17.04
C ALA A 117 -4.35 -8.80 -15.55
N PHE A 118 -3.12 -8.53 -15.19
CA PHE A 118 -2.76 -8.04 -13.87
C PHE A 118 -2.12 -6.65 -14.00
N LEU A 119 -2.66 -5.67 -13.29
CA LEU A 119 -2.11 -4.33 -13.20
C LEU A 119 -1.67 -4.08 -11.76
N PRO A 120 -0.37 -4.22 -11.43
CA PRO A 120 0.11 -3.99 -10.07
C PRO A 120 -0.07 -2.53 -9.67
N GLY A 121 -0.65 -2.28 -8.49
CA GLY A 121 -0.91 -0.95 -7.96
C GLY A 121 -0.44 -0.77 -6.52
N HIS A 122 -0.11 0.47 -6.14
CA HIS A 122 0.21 0.84 -4.78
C HIS A 122 -0.22 2.28 -4.50
N PRO A 123 -1.34 2.52 -3.81
CA PRO A 123 -1.69 3.85 -3.34
C PRO A 123 -0.73 4.27 -2.21
N MET A 124 -0.01 5.38 -2.41
CA MET A 124 0.81 6.00 -1.35
C MET A 124 -0.10 6.73 -0.35
N ALA A 125 -0.99 5.96 0.28
CA ALA A 125 -2.01 6.43 1.21
C ALA A 125 -2.30 5.36 2.26
N GLY A 126 -2.58 5.79 3.49
CA GLY A 126 -2.86 4.88 4.60
C GLY A 126 -3.05 5.64 5.91
N LYS A 127 -3.31 4.88 6.95
CA LYS A 127 -3.40 5.37 8.35
C LYS A 127 -2.57 4.42 9.23
N GLU A 128 -2.15 4.87 10.39
CA GLU A 128 -1.38 4.06 11.35
C GLU A 128 -2.18 2.88 11.90
N ARG A 129 -3.51 2.93 11.78
CA ARG A 129 -4.42 1.86 12.19
C ARG A 129 -5.18 1.33 10.99
N GLY A 130 -5.42 0.03 10.98
CA GLY A 130 -6.22 -0.65 9.98
C GLY A 130 -7.67 -0.86 10.40
N GLY A 131 -8.43 -1.49 9.52
CA GLY A 131 -9.83 -1.90 9.75
C GLY A 131 -10.82 -1.15 8.87
N ALA A 132 -11.95 -1.79 8.59
CA ALA A 132 -13.01 -1.27 7.72
C ALA A 132 -13.65 0.01 8.26
N ALA A 133 -13.76 0.13 9.59
CA ALA A 133 -14.34 1.31 10.26
C ALA A 133 -13.56 2.61 10.02
N LEU A 134 -12.30 2.52 9.61
CA LEU A 134 -11.44 3.66 9.26
C LEU A 134 -11.47 3.98 7.75
N GLY A 135 -12.28 3.28 6.96
CA GLY A 135 -12.48 3.53 5.54
C GLY A 135 -12.87 4.98 5.27
N ASP A 136 -12.30 5.56 4.22
CA ASP A 136 -12.43 6.98 3.92
C ASP A 136 -12.48 7.21 2.41
N ALA A 137 -13.57 7.81 1.92
CA ALA A 137 -13.75 8.13 0.51
C ALA A 137 -12.71 9.14 -0.03
N GLY A 138 -12.13 9.94 0.86
CA GLY A 138 -11.11 10.95 0.52
C GLY A 138 -9.68 10.44 0.65
N LEU A 139 -9.45 9.18 1.07
CA LEU A 139 -8.12 8.67 1.40
C LEU A 139 -7.10 8.83 0.25
N PHE A 140 -7.55 8.69 -0.97
CA PHE A 140 -6.70 8.73 -2.17
C PHE A 140 -6.60 10.12 -2.81
N ARG A 141 -7.38 11.08 -2.35
CA ARG A 141 -7.42 12.42 -2.95
C ARG A 141 -6.09 13.15 -2.74
N GLY A 142 -5.43 13.50 -3.83
CA GLY A 142 -4.12 14.13 -3.82
C GLY A 142 -2.95 13.17 -3.53
N ALA A 143 -3.23 11.91 -3.19
CA ALA A 143 -2.20 10.89 -3.05
C ALA A 143 -1.66 10.44 -4.41
N VAL A 144 -0.45 9.90 -4.42
CA VAL A 144 0.10 9.22 -5.59
C VAL A 144 -0.35 7.76 -5.57
N TRP A 145 -0.81 7.27 -6.73
CA TRP A 145 -1.03 5.85 -6.97
C TRP A 145 0.05 5.35 -7.93
N LEU A 146 0.95 4.54 -7.43
CA LEU A 146 2.02 3.94 -8.21
C LEU A 146 1.48 2.72 -8.96
N PHE A 147 1.82 2.61 -10.24
CA PHE A 147 1.62 1.40 -11.02
C PHE A 147 2.98 0.85 -11.44
N THR A 148 3.11 -0.47 -11.45
CA THR A 148 4.30 -1.15 -11.95
C THR A 148 3.90 -2.07 -13.11
N ASP A 149 3.26 -1.46 -14.12
CA ASP A 149 2.77 -2.16 -15.29
C ASP A 149 3.93 -2.69 -16.15
N ASP A 150 3.77 -3.92 -16.65
CA ASP A 150 4.73 -4.49 -17.58
C ASP A 150 4.37 -4.03 -19.01
N PRO A 151 5.22 -3.23 -19.67
CA PRO A 151 4.97 -2.77 -21.03
C PRO A 151 4.99 -3.92 -22.07
N ALA A 152 5.60 -5.07 -21.73
CA ALA A 152 5.64 -6.25 -22.55
C ALA A 152 4.45 -7.22 -22.32
N ALA A 153 3.51 -6.88 -21.42
CA ALA A 153 2.37 -7.71 -21.09
C ALA A 153 1.49 -7.97 -22.33
N GLU A 154 1.26 -9.24 -22.64
CA GLU A 154 0.33 -9.64 -23.68
C GLU A 154 -1.10 -9.63 -23.15
N ARG A 155 -1.92 -8.71 -23.66
CA ARG A 155 -3.31 -8.51 -23.24
C ARG A 155 -4.26 -8.65 -24.40
N SER A 156 -5.45 -9.21 -24.14
CA SER A 156 -6.57 -9.11 -25.08
C SER A 156 -7.00 -7.62 -25.22
N ALA A 157 -7.69 -7.30 -26.30
CA ALA A 157 -8.26 -5.96 -26.46
C ALA A 157 -9.22 -5.60 -25.33
N HIS A 158 -9.95 -6.61 -24.80
CA HIS A 158 -10.89 -6.42 -23.69
C HIS A 158 -10.16 -6.11 -22.39
N SER A 159 -9.18 -6.92 -22.00
CA SER A 159 -8.44 -6.68 -20.76
C SER A 159 -7.59 -5.38 -20.81
N ALA A 160 -7.06 -5.02 -21.98
CA ALA A 160 -6.41 -3.71 -22.16
C ALA A 160 -7.39 -2.54 -21.95
N ALA A 161 -8.64 -2.67 -22.39
CA ALA A 161 -9.68 -1.69 -22.14
C ALA A 161 -10.04 -1.61 -20.64
N LEU A 162 -10.06 -2.75 -19.92
CA LEU A 162 -10.27 -2.76 -18.46
C LEU A 162 -9.11 -2.09 -17.72
N VAL A 163 -7.88 -2.34 -18.10
CA VAL A 163 -6.68 -1.67 -17.54
C VAL A 163 -6.79 -0.15 -17.71
N LYS A 164 -7.13 0.31 -18.92
CA LYS A 164 -7.33 1.75 -19.17
C LYS A 164 -8.45 2.32 -18.30
N ALA A 165 -9.62 1.67 -18.27
CA ALA A 165 -10.76 2.12 -17.49
C ALA A 165 -10.46 2.12 -15.97
N TRP A 166 -9.69 1.15 -15.45
CA TRP A 166 -9.29 1.15 -14.05
C TRP A 166 -8.37 2.33 -13.71
N ARG A 167 -7.39 2.65 -14.57
CA ARG A 167 -6.55 3.83 -14.40
C ARG A 167 -7.36 5.13 -14.39
N GLU A 168 -8.39 5.22 -15.24
CA GLU A 168 -9.31 6.36 -15.26
C GLU A 168 -10.11 6.46 -13.95
N TRP A 169 -10.57 5.33 -13.37
CA TRP A 169 -11.23 5.33 -12.07
C TRP A 169 -10.27 5.73 -10.93
N VAL A 170 -9.02 5.27 -10.96
CA VAL A 170 -8.01 5.70 -9.97
C VAL A 170 -7.79 7.22 -10.05
N ALA A 171 -7.70 7.77 -11.24
CA ALA A 171 -7.61 9.22 -11.41
C ALA A 171 -8.90 9.95 -10.96
N ALA A 172 -10.08 9.39 -11.23
CA ALA A 172 -11.37 9.94 -10.79
C ALA A 172 -11.53 9.91 -9.25
N MET A 173 -10.89 8.95 -8.56
CA MET A 173 -10.80 8.95 -7.08
C MET A 173 -9.92 10.08 -6.54
N GLY A 174 -9.26 10.84 -7.40
CA GLY A 174 -8.43 12.00 -7.04
C GLY A 174 -6.95 11.72 -6.88
N SER A 175 -6.47 10.54 -7.26
CA SER A 175 -5.06 10.19 -7.21
C SER A 175 -4.29 10.71 -8.43
N LYS A 176 -3.01 11.08 -8.22
CA LYS A 176 -2.04 11.21 -9.31
C LYS A 176 -1.44 9.83 -9.60
N THR A 177 -1.34 9.47 -10.86
CA THR A 177 -0.75 8.18 -11.24
C THR A 177 0.68 8.36 -11.71
N ILE A 178 1.58 7.45 -11.29
CA ILE A 178 2.97 7.38 -11.72
C ILE A 178 3.29 5.92 -12.04
N ASP A 179 3.92 5.68 -13.18
CA ASP A 179 4.41 4.35 -13.56
C ASP A 179 5.90 4.24 -13.20
N LEU A 180 6.25 3.13 -12.55
CA LEU A 180 7.62 2.80 -12.15
C LEU A 180 7.95 1.34 -12.50
N ASP A 181 9.21 1.08 -12.75
CA ASP A 181 9.72 -0.30 -12.72
C ASP A 181 9.57 -0.89 -11.31
N PRO A 182 9.21 -2.18 -11.13
CA PRO A 182 8.94 -2.77 -9.81
C PRO A 182 10.16 -2.78 -8.89
N VAL A 183 11.38 -2.90 -9.41
CA VAL A 183 12.62 -2.83 -8.61
C VAL A 183 12.81 -1.39 -8.13
N ARG A 184 12.67 -0.43 -9.06
CA ARG A 184 12.77 0.99 -8.73
C ARG A 184 11.68 1.44 -7.75
N HIS A 185 10.47 0.90 -7.86
CA HIS A 185 9.40 1.12 -6.90
C HIS A 185 9.85 0.71 -5.49
N ASP A 186 10.29 -0.54 -5.32
CA ASP A 186 10.64 -1.09 -4.01
C ASP A 186 11.87 -0.39 -3.39
N GLU A 187 12.84 0.05 -4.23
CA GLU A 187 13.94 0.89 -3.79
C GLU A 187 13.45 2.26 -3.26
N LEU A 188 12.60 2.97 -4.02
CA LEU A 188 12.13 4.30 -3.63
C LEU A 188 11.26 4.25 -2.37
N VAL A 189 10.31 3.30 -2.29
CA VAL A 189 9.45 3.20 -1.11
C VAL A 189 10.22 2.77 0.14
N ALA A 190 11.36 2.08 -0.01
CA ALA A 190 12.25 1.80 1.11
C ALA A 190 12.76 3.08 1.76
N TRP A 191 13.10 4.12 0.97
CA TRP A 191 13.56 5.40 1.49
C TRP A 191 12.45 6.29 2.01
N VAL A 192 11.32 6.41 1.27
CA VAL A 192 10.31 7.43 1.56
C VAL A 192 9.20 6.95 2.51
N SER A 193 9.07 5.64 2.70
CA SER A 193 8.02 5.02 3.52
C SER A 193 8.58 4.06 4.57
N HIS A 194 9.37 3.06 4.13
CA HIS A 194 9.79 2.00 5.04
C HIS A 194 10.83 2.49 6.05
N LEU A 195 11.84 3.23 5.61
CA LEU A 195 12.84 3.82 6.50
C LEU A 195 12.21 4.70 7.59
N PRO A 196 11.34 5.69 7.27
CA PRO A 196 10.64 6.48 8.28
C PRO A 196 9.89 5.65 9.31
N GLN A 197 9.24 4.57 8.89
CA GLN A 197 8.54 3.66 9.81
C GLN A 197 9.51 2.95 10.77
N PHE A 198 10.59 2.35 10.22
CA PHE A 198 11.57 1.64 11.05
C PHE A 198 12.30 2.58 12.00
N VAL A 199 12.57 3.81 11.57
CA VAL A 199 13.12 4.87 12.45
C VAL A 199 12.17 5.18 13.60
N ALA A 200 10.89 5.41 13.31
CA ALA A 200 9.90 5.68 14.35
C ALA A 200 9.72 4.48 15.31
N THR A 201 9.77 3.26 14.78
CA THR A 201 9.70 2.04 15.59
C THR A 201 10.94 1.92 16.51
N ALA A 202 12.14 2.07 15.96
CA ALA A 202 13.39 1.98 16.73
C ALA A 202 13.49 3.09 17.78
N LEU A 203 13.13 4.33 17.41
CA LEU A 203 13.10 5.47 18.35
C LEU A 203 12.11 5.23 19.49
N SER A 204 10.91 4.73 19.18
CA SER A 204 9.89 4.46 20.19
C SER A 204 10.32 3.36 21.16
N ALA A 205 10.92 2.27 20.62
CA ALA A 205 11.43 1.18 21.44
C ALA A 205 12.60 1.65 22.34
N LEU A 206 13.57 2.39 21.78
CA LEU A 206 14.67 2.96 22.54
C LEU A 206 14.19 3.88 23.67
N LEU A 207 13.24 4.75 23.39
CA LEU A 207 12.67 5.64 24.42
C LEU A 207 11.94 4.86 25.51
N GLN A 208 11.25 3.79 25.15
CA GLN A 208 10.61 2.90 26.13
C GLN A 208 11.65 2.23 27.05
N ASP A 209 12.75 1.75 26.47
CA ASP A 209 13.80 1.06 27.22
C ASP A 209 14.59 2.00 28.14
N GLU A 210 14.91 3.21 27.67
CA GLU A 210 15.83 4.12 28.38
C GLU A 210 15.10 5.05 29.36
N VAL A 211 13.89 5.51 29.03
CA VAL A 211 13.18 6.55 29.79
C VAL A 211 11.68 6.28 29.95
N GLY A 212 11.18 5.10 29.58
CA GLY A 212 9.75 4.78 29.58
C GLY A 212 9.09 4.87 30.96
N ASP A 213 9.86 4.63 32.01
CA ASP A 213 9.41 4.69 33.41
C ASP A 213 9.51 6.11 34.03
N ALA A 214 10.08 7.08 33.31
CA ALA A 214 10.18 8.45 33.80
C ALA A 214 8.79 9.11 33.85
N PRO A 215 8.29 9.50 35.03
CA PRO A 215 6.93 10.06 35.16
C PRO A 215 6.75 11.36 34.37
N GLU A 216 7.84 12.10 34.17
CA GLU A 216 7.85 13.39 33.46
C GLU A 216 7.82 13.22 31.94
N LEU A 217 8.06 12.02 31.39
CA LEU A 217 8.19 11.79 29.94
C LEU A 217 6.98 12.33 29.17
N LYS A 218 5.77 12.14 29.71
CA LYS A 218 4.53 12.59 29.06
C LYS A 218 4.41 14.11 29.03
N ASP A 219 4.94 14.79 30.04
CA ASP A 219 4.84 16.24 30.18
C ASP A 219 5.93 16.96 29.37
N VAL A 220 7.17 16.44 29.40
CA VAL A 220 8.29 17.02 28.66
C VAL A 220 8.33 16.58 27.19
N GLY A 221 7.70 15.45 26.84
CA GLY A 221 7.59 14.94 25.49
C GLY A 221 6.70 15.83 24.63
N GLY A 222 7.26 16.88 24.05
CA GLY A 222 6.56 17.86 23.23
C GLY A 222 6.03 17.33 21.90
N ARG A 223 5.57 18.27 21.04
CA ARG A 223 5.00 17.96 19.72
C ARG A 223 5.98 17.20 18.81
N GLY A 224 7.27 17.60 18.82
CA GLY A 224 8.29 16.95 17.99
C GLY A 224 8.44 15.46 18.30
N LEU A 225 8.45 15.07 19.59
CA LEU A 225 8.50 13.67 19.98
C LEU A 225 7.29 12.89 19.47
N ARG A 226 6.08 13.44 19.64
CA ARG A 226 4.84 12.80 19.16
C ARG A 226 4.82 12.62 17.65
N GLU A 227 5.31 13.61 16.89
CA GLU A 227 5.40 13.51 15.43
C GLU A 227 6.41 12.45 14.99
N MET A 228 7.59 12.40 15.61
CA MET A 228 8.65 11.44 15.29
C MET A 228 8.30 10.00 15.66
N THR A 229 7.51 9.76 16.70
CA THR A 229 7.12 8.44 17.18
C THR A 229 5.75 7.96 16.66
N ARG A 230 5.00 8.81 15.95
CA ARG A 230 3.62 8.54 15.51
C ARG A 230 3.49 7.21 14.75
N LEU A 231 4.40 6.93 13.85
CA LEU A 231 4.40 5.70 13.06
C LEU A 231 4.74 4.45 13.90
N GLY A 232 5.38 4.59 15.06
CA GLY A 232 5.70 3.47 15.96
C GLY A 232 4.46 2.72 16.48
N ALA A 233 3.25 3.28 16.34
CA ALA A 233 2.00 2.62 16.69
C ALA A 233 1.46 1.66 15.60
N SER A 234 2.14 1.52 14.48
CA SER A 234 1.71 0.67 13.36
C SER A 234 1.77 -0.83 13.70
N PRO A 235 0.80 -1.65 13.22
CA PRO A 235 0.72 -3.06 13.58
C PRO A 235 1.84 -3.88 12.92
N PHE A 236 2.50 -4.74 13.68
CA PHE A 236 3.56 -5.64 13.21
C PHE A 236 3.13 -6.51 12.02
N SER A 237 1.86 -6.99 12.01
CA SER A 237 1.38 -7.89 10.95
C SER A 237 1.49 -7.32 9.54
N MET A 238 1.31 -6.01 9.38
CA MET A 238 1.49 -5.30 8.11
C MET A 238 2.98 -5.14 7.78
N TRP A 239 3.77 -4.69 8.74
CA TRP A 239 5.19 -4.38 8.53
C TRP A 239 6.08 -5.61 8.40
N ARG A 240 5.65 -6.76 8.97
CA ARG A 240 6.30 -8.05 8.75
C ARG A 240 6.37 -8.39 7.26
N ASP A 241 5.24 -8.31 6.57
CA ASP A 241 5.16 -8.67 5.15
C ASP A 241 5.98 -7.71 4.29
N ILE A 242 5.95 -6.40 4.60
CA ILE A 242 6.78 -5.39 3.94
C ILE A 242 8.27 -5.67 4.14
N ALA A 243 8.70 -5.92 5.40
CA ALA A 243 10.09 -6.24 5.71
C ALA A 243 10.59 -7.48 4.96
N TYR A 244 9.76 -8.54 4.88
CA TYR A 244 10.12 -9.81 4.25
C TYR A 244 10.09 -9.77 2.71
N THR A 245 9.33 -8.86 2.12
CA THR A 245 9.22 -8.75 0.66
C THR A 245 10.10 -7.65 0.08
N ASN A 246 10.66 -6.76 0.92
CA ASN A 246 11.60 -5.70 0.50
C ASN A 246 12.83 -5.63 1.42
N THR A 247 13.32 -6.78 1.90
CA THR A 247 14.39 -6.87 2.91
C THR A 247 15.65 -6.13 2.50
N GLU A 248 16.16 -6.38 1.29
CA GLU A 248 17.45 -5.85 0.82
C GLU A 248 17.46 -4.32 0.74
N ALA A 249 16.40 -3.73 0.16
CA ALA A 249 16.30 -2.27 0.04
C ALA A 249 16.11 -1.61 1.42
N VAL A 250 15.35 -2.24 2.32
CA VAL A 250 15.17 -1.77 3.70
C VAL A 250 16.48 -1.84 4.47
N GLN A 251 17.24 -2.94 4.37
CA GLN A 251 18.55 -3.07 5.01
C GLN A 251 19.53 -2.01 4.50
N THR A 252 19.56 -1.77 3.19
CA THR A 252 20.41 -0.73 2.60
C THR A 252 20.08 0.66 3.15
N ALA A 253 18.79 0.99 3.25
CA ALA A 253 18.36 2.27 3.78
C ALA A 253 18.67 2.42 5.29
N LEU A 254 18.46 1.36 6.07
CA LEU A 254 18.80 1.36 7.51
C LEU A 254 20.30 1.51 7.75
N LEU A 255 21.13 0.78 7.00
CA LEU A 255 22.59 0.89 7.10
C LEU A 255 23.08 2.31 6.79
N ALA A 256 22.55 2.93 5.74
CA ALA A 256 22.90 4.30 5.39
C ALA A 256 22.50 5.29 6.51
N LEU A 257 21.34 5.10 7.14
CA LEU A 257 20.94 5.92 8.28
C LEU A 257 21.83 5.70 9.50
N GLU A 258 22.18 4.45 9.81
CA GLU A 258 23.11 4.13 10.91
C GLU A 258 24.46 4.84 10.74
N GLN A 259 25.01 4.80 9.52
CA GLN A 259 26.25 5.52 9.19
C GLN A 259 26.10 7.05 9.34
N ARG A 260 24.96 7.59 8.94
CA ARG A 260 24.68 9.04 9.11
C ARG A 260 24.55 9.43 10.57
N LEU A 261 23.90 8.60 11.39
CA LEU A 261 23.80 8.83 12.84
C LEU A 261 25.16 8.73 13.54
N ALA A 262 26.00 7.77 13.15
CA ALA A 262 27.38 7.67 13.64
C ALA A 262 28.19 8.93 13.28
N HIS A 263 28.08 9.39 12.02
CA HIS A 263 28.75 10.61 11.57
C HIS A 263 28.28 11.85 12.35
N LEU A 264 26.99 12.03 12.59
CA LEU A 264 26.45 13.09 13.43
C LEU A 264 27.00 13.05 14.86
N ARG A 265 27.00 11.86 15.49
CA ARG A 265 27.51 11.65 16.87
C ARG A 265 28.97 12.06 16.99
N GLU A 266 29.81 11.72 16.01
CA GLU A 266 31.25 12.02 16.00
C GLU A 266 31.54 13.51 15.78
N ASN A 267 30.60 14.23 15.16
CA ASN A 267 30.78 15.61 14.73
C ASN A 267 29.94 16.65 15.49
N LEU A 268 29.38 16.30 16.65
CA LEU A 268 28.51 17.18 17.45
C LEU A 268 29.13 18.54 17.82
N ARG A 269 30.47 18.64 17.83
CA ARG A 269 31.21 19.87 18.21
C ARG A 269 32.09 20.39 17.10
N THR A 270 31.90 19.96 15.85
CA THR A 270 32.69 20.38 14.69
C THR A 270 31.87 21.23 13.73
N PRO A 271 32.50 22.00 12.81
CA PRO A 271 31.77 22.72 11.77
C PRO A 271 30.94 21.84 10.83
N VAL A 272 31.28 20.55 10.70
CA VAL A 272 30.56 19.55 9.89
C VAL A 272 29.08 19.46 10.31
N LEU A 273 28.77 19.62 11.59
CA LEU A 273 27.40 19.63 12.07
C LEU A 273 26.54 20.70 11.35
N ARG A 274 27.10 21.88 11.07
CA ARG A 274 26.41 22.94 10.31
C ARG A 274 26.04 22.44 8.91
N ASP A 275 26.98 21.79 8.22
CA ASP A 275 26.79 21.32 6.85
C ASP A 275 25.66 20.26 6.78
N GLU A 276 25.56 19.40 7.79
CA GLU A 276 24.48 18.42 7.94
C GLU A 276 23.10 19.10 8.07
N PHE A 277 22.99 20.13 8.91
CA PHE A 277 21.74 20.90 9.07
C PHE A 277 21.40 21.67 7.78
N GLU A 278 22.36 22.25 7.09
CA GLU A 278 22.14 22.94 5.83
C GLU A 278 21.65 21.98 4.73
N GLN A 279 22.19 20.75 4.68
CA GLN A 279 21.73 19.72 3.76
C GLN A 279 20.29 19.28 4.06
N ALA A 280 19.96 19.05 5.33
CA ALA A 280 18.59 18.71 5.75
C ALA A 280 17.60 19.85 5.43
N ASN A 281 18.01 21.11 5.64
CA ASN A 281 17.19 22.27 5.30
C ASN A 281 16.95 22.40 3.78
N ARG A 282 17.92 22.06 2.94
CA ARG A 282 17.72 22.02 1.47
C ARG A 282 16.65 21.03 1.10
N PHE A 283 16.77 19.78 1.56
CA PHE A 283 15.77 18.73 1.30
C PHE A 283 14.35 19.11 1.75
N ARG A 284 14.22 19.89 2.85
CA ARG A 284 12.92 20.26 3.40
C ARG A 284 12.24 21.41 2.65
N ARG A 285 13.00 22.21 1.90
CA ARG A 285 12.50 23.37 1.11
C ARG A 285 12.02 22.98 -0.29
N GLU A 286 12.52 21.88 -0.80
CA GLU A 286 12.08 21.28 -2.09
C GLU A 286 10.79 20.49 -1.91
#